data_aea2a51f819dd09409d31228c04514db
#
_entry.id   aea2a51f819dd09409d31228c04514db
#
_cell.length_a   1.000
_cell.length_b   1.000
_cell.length_c   1.000
_cell.angle_alpha   90.00
_cell.angle_beta   90.00
_cell.angle_gamma   90.00
#
_symmetry.space_group_name_H-M   'P 1'
#
loop_
_entity.id
_entity.type
_entity.pdbx_description
1 polymer ?
#
loop_
_entity_poly.entity_id
_entity_poly.type
_entity_poly.pdbx_seq_one_letter_code
_entity_poly.pdbx_strand_id
1 'polypeptide(L)'
;MARLIAKRLSLKPEDIVVASTGVIGQILPIEPIENGADQLVAALSETGSTHAAEAIVTTDTVIKETACEFTLGGKTCRMGGIAKGSGMIHPNMFPTIFIHRRQRFLRRS
;
A
#
# COMPACT_ATOMS: atom_id res chain seq x y z
N MET A 1 4.22 -14.20 -0.63
CA MET A 1 3.24 -13.09 -0.59
C MET A 1 2.75 -12.73 -2.00
N ALA A 2 3.56 -12.17 -2.91
CA ALA A 2 3.10 -11.72 -4.24
C ALA A 2 2.29 -12.76 -5.01
N ARG A 3 2.81 -13.99 -5.17
CA ARG A 3 2.09 -15.09 -5.86
C ARG A 3 0.73 -15.42 -5.23
N LEU A 4 0.64 -15.34 -3.92
CA LEU A 4 -0.56 -15.66 -3.15
C LEU A 4 -1.69 -14.67 -3.43
N ILE A 5 -1.38 -13.38 -3.42
CA ILE A 5 -2.34 -12.31 -3.71
C ILE A 5 -2.65 -12.24 -5.20
N ALA A 6 -1.63 -12.35 -6.06
CA ALA A 6 -1.80 -12.34 -7.52
C ALA A 6 -2.79 -13.40 -8.00
N LYS A 7 -2.69 -14.62 -7.46
CA LYS A 7 -3.61 -15.73 -7.77
C LYS A 7 -5.07 -15.36 -7.47
N ARG A 8 -5.34 -14.67 -6.36
CA ARG A 8 -6.70 -14.27 -5.96
C ARG A 8 -7.26 -13.13 -6.80
N LEU A 9 -6.37 -12.27 -7.28
CA LEU A 9 -6.74 -11.11 -8.11
C LEU A 9 -6.71 -11.41 -9.62
N SER A 10 -6.35 -12.64 -10.02
CA SER A 10 -6.13 -13.03 -11.44
C SER A 10 -5.08 -12.14 -12.13
N LEU A 11 -4.04 -11.77 -11.38
CA LEU A 11 -2.90 -10.97 -11.83
C LEU A 11 -1.63 -11.84 -11.91
N LYS A 12 -0.59 -11.30 -12.53
CA LYS A 12 0.74 -11.91 -12.49
C LYS A 12 1.46 -11.52 -11.17
N PRO A 13 2.33 -12.37 -10.63
CA PRO A 13 3.08 -12.03 -9.43
C PRO A 13 3.93 -10.75 -9.58
N GLU A 14 4.39 -10.45 -10.79
CA GLU A 14 5.18 -9.26 -11.13
C GLU A 14 4.38 -7.97 -11.03
N ASP A 15 3.04 -8.06 -11.07
CA ASP A 15 2.14 -6.91 -10.92
C ASP A 15 1.89 -6.56 -9.44
N ILE A 16 2.40 -7.37 -8.50
CA ILE A 16 2.22 -7.17 -7.06
C ILE A 16 3.51 -6.65 -6.43
N VAL A 17 3.43 -5.46 -5.88
CA VAL A 17 4.50 -4.89 -5.06
C VAL A 17 4.24 -5.26 -3.60
N VAL A 18 5.24 -5.83 -2.96
CA VAL A 18 5.17 -6.21 -1.54
C VAL A 18 6.10 -5.33 -0.73
N ALA A 19 5.55 -4.74 0.33
CA ALA A 19 6.34 -4.08 1.36
C ALA A 19 5.99 -4.72 2.71
N SER A 20 6.97 -5.33 3.34
CA SER A 20 6.80 -6.02 4.62
C SER A 20 7.99 -5.76 5.51
N THR A 21 7.76 -5.76 6.81
CA THR A 21 8.78 -5.56 7.82
C THR A 21 8.59 -6.57 8.94
N GLY A 22 9.65 -6.82 9.70
CA GLY A 22 9.65 -7.75 10.81
C GLY A 22 10.94 -7.63 11.61
N VAL A 23 11.11 -8.51 12.58
CA VAL A 23 12.31 -8.54 13.43
C VAL A 23 13.50 -9.05 12.62
N ILE A 24 14.62 -8.33 12.71
CA ILE A 24 15.87 -8.71 12.02
C ILE A 24 16.31 -10.11 12.47
N GLY A 25 16.64 -10.96 11.49
CA GLY A 25 17.07 -12.34 11.73
C GLY A 25 15.94 -13.34 11.93
N GLN A 26 14.68 -12.92 11.90
CA GLN A 26 13.52 -13.80 11.94
C GLN A 26 12.82 -13.88 10.58
N ILE A 27 12.45 -15.10 10.18
CA ILE A 27 11.64 -15.31 8.98
C ILE A 27 10.24 -14.79 9.25
N LEU A 28 9.72 -13.96 8.36
CA LEU A 28 8.35 -13.47 8.44
C LEU A 28 7.37 -14.64 8.23
N PRO A 29 6.46 -14.91 9.18
CA PRO A 29 5.47 -15.96 9.02
C PRO A 29 4.52 -15.62 7.87
N ILE A 30 4.24 -16.59 7.00
CA ILE A 30 3.35 -16.42 5.84
C ILE A 30 1.92 -16.79 6.17
N GLU A 31 1.71 -17.66 7.14
CA GLU A 31 0.40 -18.20 7.52
C GLU A 31 -0.64 -17.12 7.83
N PRO A 32 -0.35 -16.05 8.55
CA PRO A 32 -1.33 -14.97 8.78
C PRO A 32 -1.79 -14.31 7.48
N ILE A 33 -0.88 -14.18 6.50
CA ILE A 33 -1.18 -13.60 5.19
C ILE A 33 -2.03 -14.56 4.36
N GLU A 34 -1.71 -15.86 4.40
CA GLU A 34 -2.49 -16.89 3.71
C GLU A 34 -3.92 -16.94 4.25
N ASN A 35 -4.07 -16.95 5.56
CA ASN A 35 -5.37 -17.02 6.23
C ASN A 35 -6.22 -15.77 6.03
N GLY A 36 -5.59 -14.60 5.94
CA GLY A 36 -6.26 -13.30 5.74
C GLY A 36 -6.46 -12.88 4.28
N ALA A 37 -5.85 -13.58 3.33
CA ALA A 37 -5.78 -13.11 1.94
C ALA A 37 -7.14 -12.98 1.25
N ASP A 38 -8.08 -13.87 1.51
CA ASP A 38 -9.42 -13.82 0.92
C ASP A 38 -10.23 -12.64 1.49
N GLN A 39 -10.11 -12.40 2.79
CA GLN A 39 -10.73 -11.25 3.44
C GLN A 39 -10.11 -9.94 2.95
N LEU A 40 -8.78 -9.91 2.79
CA LEU A 40 -8.05 -8.76 2.26
C LEU A 40 -8.54 -8.39 0.85
N VAL A 41 -8.66 -9.39 -0.03
CA VAL A 41 -9.13 -9.18 -1.41
C VAL A 41 -10.59 -8.73 -1.43
N ALA A 42 -11.45 -9.31 -0.60
CA ALA A 42 -12.85 -8.91 -0.48
C ALA A 42 -13.02 -7.48 0.06
N ALA A 43 -12.09 -7.00 0.87
CA ALA A 43 -12.10 -5.66 1.46
C ALA A 43 -11.54 -4.57 0.53
N LEU A 44 -10.97 -4.92 -0.63
CA LEU A 44 -10.46 -3.95 -1.59
C LEU A 44 -11.56 -3.00 -2.06
N SER A 45 -11.33 -1.71 -1.89
CA SER A 45 -12.28 -0.68 -2.32
C SER A 45 -11.56 0.61 -2.74
N GLU A 46 -12.24 1.45 -3.52
CA GLU A 46 -11.72 2.76 -3.91
C GLU A 46 -11.68 3.77 -2.74
N THR A 47 -12.38 3.48 -1.66
CA THR A 47 -12.47 4.34 -0.47
C THR A 47 -11.73 3.77 0.75
N GLY A 48 -10.93 2.70 0.55
CA GLY A 48 -10.23 2.00 1.62
C GLY A 48 -8.91 2.62 2.07
N SER A 49 -8.51 3.78 1.54
CA SER A 49 -7.19 4.37 1.82
C SER A 49 -6.99 4.69 3.31
N THR A 50 -7.99 5.27 3.96
CA THR A 50 -7.92 5.60 5.39
C THR A 50 -7.75 4.36 6.25
N HIS A 51 -8.49 3.28 5.99
CA HIS A 51 -8.33 2.00 6.69
C HIS A 51 -6.93 1.41 6.47
N ALA A 52 -6.39 1.53 5.26
CA ALA A 52 -5.02 1.09 4.97
C ALA A 52 -3.99 1.95 5.74
N ALA A 53 -4.19 3.26 5.79
CA ALA A 53 -3.34 4.17 6.55
C ALA A 53 -3.38 3.88 8.06
N GLU A 54 -4.54 3.56 8.62
CA GLU A 54 -4.70 3.10 9.99
C GLU A 54 -3.99 1.77 10.25
N ALA A 55 -4.16 0.82 9.33
CA ALA A 55 -3.61 -0.53 9.50
C ALA A 55 -2.08 -0.60 9.49
N ILE A 56 -1.40 0.32 8.80
CA ILE A 56 0.07 0.34 8.75
C ILE A 56 0.71 1.02 9.96
N VAL A 57 -0.04 1.82 10.74
CA VAL A 57 0.51 2.47 11.95
C VAL A 57 0.61 1.48 13.10
N THR A 58 1.68 1.59 13.88
CA THR A 58 1.90 0.79 15.09
C THR A 58 2.19 1.70 16.29
N THR A 59 3.33 2.36 16.30
CA THR A 59 3.75 3.33 17.32
C THR A 59 3.52 4.78 16.91
N ASP A 60 3.01 5.00 15.72
CA ASP A 60 2.64 6.33 15.24
C ASP A 60 1.46 6.87 16.05
N THR A 61 1.53 8.15 16.38
CA THR A 61 0.47 8.87 17.08
C THR A 61 -0.53 9.55 16.15
N VAL A 62 -0.15 9.70 14.87
CA VAL A 62 -0.93 10.36 13.84
C VAL A 62 -0.86 9.59 12.53
N ILE A 63 -2.02 9.36 11.91
CA ILE A 63 -2.14 8.82 10.57
C ILE A 63 -1.56 9.83 9.57
N LYS A 64 -0.79 9.34 8.62
CA LYS A 64 -0.19 10.14 7.57
C LYS A 64 -0.78 9.73 6.23
N GLU A 65 -1.72 10.53 5.75
CA GLU A 65 -2.40 10.35 4.47
C GLU A 65 -2.44 11.68 3.74
N THR A 66 -2.18 11.67 2.44
CA THR A 66 -2.26 12.87 1.59
C THR A 66 -2.65 12.51 0.18
N ALA A 67 -3.24 13.47 -0.54
CA ALA A 67 -3.51 13.34 -1.95
C ALA A 67 -3.30 14.68 -2.65
N CYS A 68 -2.91 14.63 -3.91
CA CYS A 68 -2.80 15.82 -4.76
C CYS A 68 -3.28 15.53 -6.19
N GLU A 69 -3.70 16.60 -6.84
CA GLU A 69 -4.02 16.60 -8.27
C GLU A 69 -3.06 17.56 -8.99
N PHE A 70 -2.59 17.17 -10.15
CA PHE A 70 -1.68 17.98 -10.96
C PHE A 70 -1.88 17.68 -12.44
N THR A 71 -1.42 18.58 -13.30
CA THR A 71 -1.49 18.40 -14.76
C THR A 71 -0.12 17.98 -15.30
N LEU A 72 -0.10 16.92 -16.12
CA LEU A 72 1.10 16.47 -16.81
C LEU A 72 0.75 16.16 -18.27
N GLY A 73 1.44 16.84 -19.19
CA GLY A 73 1.19 16.68 -20.63
C GLY A 73 -0.26 16.97 -21.04
N GLY A 74 -0.88 18.00 -20.43
CA GLY A 74 -2.27 18.38 -20.67
C GLY A 74 -3.33 17.42 -20.10
N LYS A 75 -2.92 16.43 -19.28
CA LYS A 75 -3.82 15.47 -18.65
C LYS A 75 -3.82 15.66 -17.14
N THR A 76 -4.99 15.58 -16.53
CA THR A 76 -5.13 15.60 -15.08
C THR A 76 -4.66 14.26 -14.50
N CYS A 77 -3.70 14.32 -13.61
CA CYS A 77 -3.17 13.19 -12.86
C CYS A 77 -3.49 13.35 -11.38
N ARG A 78 -3.72 12.24 -10.69
CA ARG A 78 -3.93 12.22 -9.23
C ARG A 78 -2.92 11.29 -8.58
N MET A 79 -2.39 11.72 -7.46
CA MET A 79 -1.46 10.95 -6.64
C MET A 79 -1.96 10.95 -5.20
N GLY A 80 -2.02 9.77 -4.60
CA GLY A 80 -2.30 9.60 -3.18
C GLY A 80 -1.16 8.88 -2.51
N GLY A 81 -0.97 9.11 -1.22
CA GLY A 81 0.08 8.47 -0.44
C GLY A 81 -0.34 8.27 1.01
N ILE A 82 0.08 7.14 1.56
CA ILE A 82 0.04 6.87 2.99
C ILE A 82 1.46 6.60 3.48
N ALA A 83 1.75 6.97 4.72
CA ALA A 83 3.08 6.80 5.28
C ALA A 83 3.04 6.24 6.70
N LYS A 84 3.99 5.33 6.97
CA LYS A 84 4.25 4.86 8.32
C LYS A 84 5.45 5.59 8.91
N GLY A 85 5.33 6.08 10.13
CA GLY A 85 6.45 6.65 10.87
C GLY A 85 7.45 5.59 11.33
N SER A 86 8.65 6.03 11.62
CA SER A 86 9.75 5.21 12.16
C SER A 86 10.17 5.65 13.59
N GLY A 87 9.19 6.08 14.38
CA GLY A 87 9.40 6.69 15.70
C GLY A 87 10.19 5.85 16.70
N MET A 88 10.06 4.52 16.65
CA MET A 88 10.80 3.63 17.54
C MET A 88 12.31 3.66 17.29
N ILE A 89 12.74 3.78 16.04
CA ILE A 89 14.16 3.86 15.65
C ILE A 89 14.64 5.32 15.67
N HIS A 90 13.71 6.26 15.53
CA HIS A 90 13.97 7.69 15.43
C HIS A 90 15.15 8.05 14.50
N PRO A 91 15.20 7.50 13.27
CA PRO A 91 16.25 7.85 12.34
C PRO A 91 16.05 9.29 11.90
N ASN A 92 17.11 10.01 11.69
CA ASN A 92 17.05 11.34 11.08
C ASN A 92 16.78 11.24 9.55
N MET A 93 15.79 10.42 9.16
CA MET A 93 15.43 10.04 7.80
C MET A 93 13.92 9.98 7.64
N PHE A 94 13.44 10.08 6.40
CA PHE A 94 12.01 9.99 6.08
C PHE A 94 11.43 8.60 6.39
N PRO A 95 10.16 8.53 6.83
CA PRO A 95 9.43 7.27 6.99
C PRO A 95 9.25 6.55 5.65
N THR A 96 8.92 5.26 5.71
CA THR A 96 8.52 4.51 4.51
C THR A 96 7.23 5.10 3.94
N ILE A 97 7.26 5.52 2.69
CA ILE A 97 6.13 6.13 1.98
C ILE A 97 5.59 5.12 0.97
N PHE A 98 4.29 4.85 1.03
CA PHE A 98 3.58 4.12 -0.01
C PHE A 98 2.85 5.14 -0.89
N ILE A 99 3.19 5.19 -2.18
CA ILE A 99 2.57 6.08 -3.14
C ILE A 99 1.71 5.26 -4.09
N HIS A 100 0.43 5.59 -4.15
CA HIS A 100 -0.48 5.03 -5.14
C HIS A 100 -0.80 6.07 -6.21
N ARG A 101 -0.53 5.74 -7.48
CA ARG A 101 -0.85 6.57 -8.64
C ARG A 101 -2.08 6.03 -9.33
N ARG A 102 -3.12 6.85 -9.49
CA ARG A 102 -4.25 6.56 -10.36
C ARG A 102 -4.14 7.39 -11.64
N GLN A 103 -3.89 6.73 -12.77
CA GLN A 103 -4.06 7.32 -14.09
C GLN A 103 -5.36 6.79 -14.69
N ARG A 104 -6.35 7.66 -14.91
CA ARG A 104 -7.50 7.29 -15.75
C ARG A 104 -7.02 7.21 -17.20
N PHE A 105 -6.81 6.02 -17.71
CA PHE A 105 -6.82 5.80 -19.14
C PHE A 105 -8.28 5.90 -19.60
N LEU A 106 -8.63 6.97 -20.28
CA LEU A 106 -9.85 6.98 -21.09
C LEU A 106 -9.65 5.89 -22.16
N ARG A 107 -10.39 4.78 -22.07
CA ARG A 107 -10.49 3.88 -23.19
C ARG A 107 -11.04 4.72 -24.35
N ARG A 108 -10.30 4.81 -25.44
CA ARG A 108 -10.86 5.27 -26.70
C ARG A 108 -11.90 4.22 -27.09
N SER A 109 -13.16 4.63 -27.14
CA SER A 109 -14.24 3.93 -27.83
C SER A 109 -13.96 3.88 -29.32
#